data_28df2fdc3b8136d0f1ffe986cd82a945
#
_entry.id   28df2fdc3b8136d0f1ffe986cd82a945
#
_cell.length_a   1.000
_cell.length_b   1.000
_cell.length_c   1.000
_cell.angle_alpha   90.00
_cell.angle_beta   90.00
_cell.angle_gamma   90.00
#
_symmetry.space_group_name_H-M   'P 1'
#
loop_
_entity.id
_entity.type
_entity.pdbx_description
1 polymer ?
#
loop_
_entity_poly.entity_id
_entity_poly.type
_entity_poly.pdbx_seq_one_letter_code
_entity_poly.pdbx_strand_id
1 'polypeptide(L)'
;KPISNLLSFSPNPIHNRASWLFKGSKQNTKSHVFSQEQYLFSEQEISTILKSSNSVHIDSLNKEPSINRVFTASENQAFFDLNNYLKDDLLVKVDVASMQNSLEVRVPLLDHNVVSLALNISEKFKAHPNGTQKHILKEVLYDYVPKQYFDRPKWGFSIPLQNWLQNELHYLIDKYLNTATLTELDIYNVTKIKMLVKRFENGETILYNKIWSLIMLNRYLLQN
;
A
#
# COMPACT_ATOMS: atom_id res chain seq x y z
N LYS A 1 19.53 0.09 -13.30
CA LYS A 1 20.04 1.36 -12.74
C LYS A 1 20.01 2.55 -13.74
N PRO A 2 20.44 2.46 -15.03
CA PRO A 2 20.39 3.64 -15.91
C PRO A 2 18.96 4.13 -16.22
N ILE A 3 18.01 3.22 -16.45
CA ILE A 3 16.62 3.57 -16.78
C ILE A 3 15.91 4.26 -15.61
N SER A 4 16.11 3.79 -14.38
CA SER A 4 15.49 4.41 -13.19
C SER A 4 15.98 5.85 -12.97
N ASN A 5 17.24 6.11 -13.22
CA ASN A 5 17.78 7.47 -13.09
C ASN A 5 17.22 8.41 -14.18
N LEU A 6 17.07 7.91 -15.41
CA LEU A 6 16.51 8.70 -16.52
C LEU A 6 15.05 9.10 -16.24
N LEU A 7 14.26 8.17 -15.70
CA LEU A 7 12.86 8.40 -15.37
C LEU A 7 12.67 9.31 -14.15
N SER A 8 13.64 9.35 -13.22
CA SER A 8 13.56 10.19 -12.01
C SER A 8 13.72 11.69 -12.28
N PHE A 9 14.28 12.09 -13.42
CA PHE A 9 14.39 13.49 -13.84
C PHE A 9 13.18 14.02 -14.61
N SER A 10 12.18 13.16 -14.88
CA SER A 10 10.98 13.58 -15.59
C SER A 10 10.02 14.32 -14.67
N PRO A 11 9.43 15.44 -15.10
CA PRO A 11 8.37 16.13 -14.35
C PRO A 11 7.06 15.33 -14.30
N ASN A 12 6.95 14.24 -15.07
CA ASN A 12 5.74 13.42 -15.11
C ASN A 12 5.66 12.48 -13.88
N PRO A 13 4.60 12.56 -13.08
CA PRO A 13 4.41 11.69 -11.90
C PRO A 13 4.45 10.19 -12.23
N ILE A 14 3.97 9.79 -13.41
CA ILE A 14 3.98 8.39 -13.87
C ILE A 14 5.42 7.90 -14.07
N HIS A 15 6.29 8.74 -14.66
CA HIS A 15 7.70 8.41 -14.85
C HIS A 15 8.45 8.29 -13.52
N ASN A 16 8.16 9.16 -12.57
CA ASN A 16 8.73 9.09 -11.23
C ASN A 16 8.30 7.80 -10.52
N ARG A 17 7.03 7.43 -10.62
CA ARG A 17 6.50 6.16 -10.08
C ARG A 17 7.18 4.95 -10.74
N ALA A 18 7.31 4.94 -12.05
CA ALA A 18 8.04 3.90 -12.78
C ALA A 18 9.52 3.84 -12.37
N SER A 19 10.18 4.99 -12.18
CA SER A 19 11.56 5.07 -11.65
C SER A 19 11.72 4.31 -10.33
N TRP A 20 10.78 4.45 -9.44
CA TRP A 20 10.81 3.79 -8.12
C TRP A 20 10.67 2.27 -8.25
N LEU A 21 9.77 1.79 -9.08
CA LEU A 21 9.63 0.36 -9.37
C LEU A 21 10.93 -0.25 -9.93
N PHE A 22 11.64 0.51 -10.78
CA PHE A 22 12.91 0.05 -11.38
C PHE A 22 14.14 0.24 -10.47
N LYS A 23 14.05 0.93 -9.35
CA LYS A 23 15.12 1.02 -8.34
C LYS A 23 15.33 -0.29 -7.55
N GLY A 24 14.65 -1.35 -7.95
CA GLY A 24 14.47 -2.59 -7.28
C GLY A 24 15.69 -3.25 -6.65
N SER A 25 15.43 -3.88 -5.53
CA SER A 25 16.30 -4.80 -4.83
C SER A 25 16.42 -6.13 -5.61
N LYS A 26 17.55 -6.79 -5.46
CA LYS A 26 17.80 -8.11 -6.05
C LYS A 26 17.06 -9.26 -5.33
N GLN A 27 16.42 -9.01 -4.19
CA GLN A 27 16.06 -10.08 -3.26
C GLN A 27 14.59 -10.49 -3.26
N ASN A 28 13.63 -9.59 -3.36
CA ASN A 28 12.22 -9.96 -3.34
C ASN A 28 11.36 -8.99 -4.19
N THR A 29 11.02 -9.41 -5.39
CA THR A 29 10.27 -8.57 -6.34
C THR A 29 8.85 -8.26 -5.85
N LYS A 30 8.15 -9.22 -5.23
CA LYS A 30 6.76 -9.04 -4.74
C LYS A 30 6.73 -8.00 -3.61
N SER A 31 7.58 -8.17 -2.61
CA SER A 31 7.72 -7.22 -1.48
C SER A 31 8.14 -5.83 -1.95
N HIS A 32 9.08 -5.75 -2.91
CA HIS A 32 9.51 -4.48 -3.46
C HIS A 32 8.39 -3.76 -4.21
N VAL A 33 7.66 -4.45 -5.08
CA VAL A 33 6.53 -3.89 -5.82
C VAL A 33 5.46 -3.39 -4.86
N PHE A 34 5.06 -4.21 -3.87
CA PHE A 34 4.08 -3.83 -2.87
C PHE A 34 4.50 -2.57 -2.09
N SER A 35 5.74 -2.52 -1.61
CA SER A 35 6.25 -1.37 -0.86
C SER A 35 6.28 -0.09 -1.70
N GLN A 36 6.59 -0.20 -3.00
CA GLN A 36 6.62 0.95 -3.89
C GLN A 36 5.22 1.40 -4.31
N GLU A 37 4.28 0.48 -4.50
CA GLU A 37 2.88 0.81 -4.79
C GLU A 37 2.21 1.58 -3.64
N GLN A 38 2.52 1.21 -2.41
CA GLN A 38 2.01 1.88 -1.20
C GLN A 38 2.87 3.09 -0.80
N TYR A 39 3.92 3.43 -1.55
CA TYR A 39 4.90 4.47 -1.19
C TYR A 39 5.55 4.27 0.18
N LEU A 40 5.69 3.01 0.59
CA LEU A 40 6.37 2.61 1.82
C LEU A 40 7.87 2.38 1.59
N PHE A 41 8.56 2.02 2.64
CA PHE A 41 10.00 1.74 2.58
C PHE A 41 10.27 0.39 1.92
N SER A 42 11.22 0.36 0.98
CA SER A 42 11.83 -0.88 0.51
C SER A 42 12.82 -1.43 1.54
N GLU A 43 13.16 -2.72 1.46
CA GLU A 43 14.18 -3.35 2.33
C GLU A 43 15.50 -2.59 2.31
N GLN A 44 15.92 -2.13 1.13
CA GLN A 44 17.14 -1.34 0.99
C GLN A 44 17.04 0.02 1.71
N GLU A 45 15.89 0.69 1.67
CA GLU A 45 15.68 1.93 2.40
C GLU A 45 15.66 1.67 3.91
N ILE A 46 14.98 0.62 4.35
CA ILE A 46 14.95 0.21 5.77
C ILE A 46 16.37 0.00 6.29
N SER A 47 17.21 -0.74 5.55
CA SER A 47 18.62 -0.97 5.94
C SER A 47 19.45 0.31 6.03
N THR A 48 19.05 1.39 5.41
CA THR A 48 19.75 2.69 5.49
C THR A 48 19.24 3.59 6.61
N ILE A 49 17.98 3.45 7.01
CA ILE A 49 17.35 4.30 8.02
C ILE A 49 17.41 3.70 9.43
N LEU A 50 17.54 2.38 9.57
CA LEU A 50 17.73 1.70 10.85
C LEU A 50 19.22 1.52 11.16
N LYS A 51 19.59 1.56 12.46
CA LYS A 51 20.97 1.33 12.94
C LYS A 51 21.36 -0.14 12.83
N SER A 52 20.43 -1.04 13.12
CA SER A 52 20.61 -2.48 12.93
C SER A 52 19.50 -3.01 12.05
N SER A 53 19.82 -3.44 10.86
CA SER A 53 18.90 -4.13 9.99
C SER A 53 19.18 -5.62 10.03
N ASN A 54 18.59 -6.33 10.99
CA ASN A 54 18.31 -7.72 10.74
C ASN A 54 17.23 -7.71 9.65
N SER A 55 17.58 -8.21 8.47
CA SER A 55 16.63 -8.34 7.37
C SER A 55 15.48 -9.21 7.85
N VAL A 56 14.39 -8.59 8.28
CA VAL A 56 13.16 -9.31 8.56
C VAL A 56 12.59 -9.65 7.20
N HIS A 57 12.87 -10.86 6.72
CA HIS A 57 12.13 -11.42 5.61
C HIS A 57 10.69 -11.59 6.06
N ILE A 58 9.79 -10.84 5.48
CA ILE A 58 8.37 -11.03 5.70
C ILE A 58 7.95 -12.24 4.86
N ASP A 59 8.16 -13.44 5.39
CA ASP A 59 7.81 -14.70 4.71
C ASP A 59 6.34 -14.76 4.30
N SER A 60 5.47 -14.04 5.03
CA SER A 60 4.06 -13.92 4.70
C SER A 60 3.81 -13.32 3.32
N LEU A 61 4.71 -12.47 2.80
CA LEU A 61 4.61 -11.88 1.47
C LEU A 61 4.94 -12.88 0.35
N ASN A 62 5.52 -14.04 0.69
CA ASN A 62 5.94 -15.05 -0.27
C ASN A 62 5.04 -16.29 -0.31
N LYS A 63 3.89 -16.26 0.35
CA LYS A 63 2.96 -17.39 0.31
C LYS A 63 2.52 -17.66 -1.12
N GLU A 64 2.87 -18.84 -1.61
CA GLU A 64 2.35 -19.35 -2.88
C GLU A 64 0.95 -19.96 -2.64
N PRO A 65 0.01 -19.76 -3.57
CA PRO A 65 -1.30 -20.38 -3.45
C PRO A 65 -1.19 -21.91 -3.55
N SER A 66 -1.78 -22.62 -2.60
CA SER A 66 -1.97 -24.07 -2.70
C SER A 66 -3.13 -24.40 -3.65
N ILE A 67 -2.97 -24.07 -4.93
CA ILE A 67 -4.00 -24.22 -5.96
C ILE A 67 -3.42 -25.01 -7.12
N ASN A 68 -4.17 -26.00 -7.63
CA ASN A 68 -3.74 -26.91 -8.69
C ASN A 68 -3.82 -26.31 -10.11
N ARG A 69 -3.66 -24.99 -10.24
CA ARG A 69 -3.60 -24.33 -11.55
C ARG A 69 -2.60 -23.17 -11.56
N VAL A 70 -2.09 -22.86 -12.73
CA VAL A 70 -1.22 -21.71 -12.92
C VAL A 70 -2.06 -20.43 -12.94
N PHE A 71 -1.71 -19.48 -12.09
CA PHE A 71 -2.29 -18.15 -12.10
C PHE A 71 -1.65 -17.26 -13.16
N THR A 72 -2.46 -16.38 -13.75
CA THR A 72 -1.96 -15.26 -14.53
C THR A 72 -1.27 -14.24 -13.62
N ALA A 73 -0.56 -13.26 -14.20
CA ALA A 73 0.08 -12.21 -13.42
C ALA A 73 -0.92 -11.40 -12.58
N SER A 74 -2.10 -11.06 -13.13
CA SER A 74 -3.15 -10.34 -12.42
C SER A 74 -3.82 -11.18 -11.32
N GLU A 75 -3.97 -12.48 -11.53
CA GLU A 75 -4.49 -13.38 -10.50
C GLU A 75 -3.50 -13.57 -9.35
N ASN A 76 -2.20 -13.63 -9.64
CA ASN A 76 -1.15 -13.63 -8.62
C ASN A 76 -1.18 -12.34 -7.79
N GLN A 77 -1.37 -11.18 -8.42
CA GLN A 77 -1.51 -9.91 -7.70
C GLN A 77 -2.77 -9.90 -6.84
N ALA A 78 -3.91 -10.32 -7.39
CA ALA A 78 -5.17 -10.40 -6.63
C ALA A 78 -5.08 -11.35 -5.43
N PHE A 79 -4.38 -12.47 -5.58
CA PHE A 79 -4.13 -13.42 -4.48
C PHE A 79 -3.21 -12.81 -3.41
N PHE A 80 -2.20 -12.08 -3.83
CA PHE A 80 -1.32 -11.34 -2.92
C PHE A 80 -2.11 -10.28 -2.13
N ASP A 81 -2.95 -9.49 -2.80
CA ASP A 81 -3.78 -8.46 -2.16
C ASP A 81 -4.79 -9.07 -1.18
N LEU A 82 -5.36 -10.22 -1.52
CA LEU A 82 -6.28 -10.96 -0.64
C LEU A 82 -5.61 -11.37 0.69
N ASN A 83 -4.36 -11.83 0.63
CA ASN A 83 -3.64 -12.33 1.79
C ASN A 83 -2.95 -11.26 2.63
N ASN A 84 -2.70 -10.08 2.07
CA ASN A 84 -1.95 -9.01 2.72
C ASN A 84 -2.81 -7.74 2.85
N TYR A 85 -3.03 -7.02 1.76
CA TYR A 85 -3.70 -5.72 1.79
C TYR A 85 -5.15 -5.79 2.29
N LEU A 86 -5.93 -6.74 1.78
CA LEU A 86 -7.32 -6.91 2.19
C LEU A 86 -7.42 -7.34 3.66
N LYS A 87 -6.65 -8.37 4.03
CA LYS A 87 -6.71 -8.97 5.36
C LYS A 87 -6.14 -8.05 6.44
N ASP A 88 -4.95 -7.48 6.21
CA ASP A 88 -4.16 -6.83 7.25
C ASP A 88 -4.34 -5.29 7.28
N ASP A 89 -4.95 -4.68 6.25
CA ASP A 89 -5.28 -3.26 6.21
C ASP A 89 -6.80 -3.02 6.10
N LEU A 90 -7.44 -3.41 5.00
CA LEU A 90 -8.82 -3.00 4.74
C LEU A 90 -9.81 -3.58 5.75
N LEU A 91 -9.74 -4.88 6.03
CA LEU A 91 -10.67 -5.54 6.95
C LEU A 91 -10.44 -5.09 8.39
N VAL A 92 -9.20 -4.97 8.82
CA VAL A 92 -8.86 -4.46 10.17
C VAL A 92 -9.39 -3.04 10.36
N LYS A 93 -9.18 -2.17 9.37
CA LYS A 93 -9.66 -0.79 9.41
C LYS A 93 -11.18 -0.70 9.48
N VAL A 94 -11.89 -1.48 8.66
CA VAL A 94 -13.36 -1.50 8.63
C VAL A 94 -13.91 -2.04 9.94
N ASP A 95 -13.37 -3.14 10.45
CA ASP A 95 -13.79 -3.76 11.70
C ASP A 95 -13.59 -2.81 12.88
N VAL A 96 -12.39 -2.30 13.09
CA VAL A 96 -12.07 -1.38 14.18
C VAL A 96 -12.94 -0.11 14.12
N ALA A 97 -13.08 0.51 12.96
CA ALA A 97 -13.86 1.74 12.82
C ALA A 97 -15.35 1.53 13.05
N SER A 98 -15.92 0.41 12.59
CA SER A 98 -17.33 0.10 12.79
C SER A 98 -17.62 -0.30 14.25
N MET A 99 -16.77 -1.14 14.83
CA MET A 99 -16.94 -1.60 16.20
C MET A 99 -16.78 -0.49 17.23
N GLN A 100 -15.95 0.52 16.97
CA GLN A 100 -15.89 1.73 17.80
C GLN A 100 -17.25 2.46 17.92
N ASN A 101 -18.12 2.24 16.93
CA ASN A 101 -19.49 2.78 16.92
C ASN A 101 -20.55 1.70 17.19
N SER A 102 -20.17 0.54 17.72
CA SER A 102 -21.04 -0.61 17.98
C SER A 102 -21.82 -1.09 16.75
N LEU A 103 -21.22 -0.95 15.56
CA LEU A 103 -21.80 -1.34 14.29
C LEU A 103 -21.09 -2.61 13.78
N GLU A 104 -21.84 -3.71 13.67
CA GLU A 104 -21.32 -4.92 13.03
C GLU A 104 -21.42 -4.82 11.50
N VAL A 105 -20.29 -5.00 10.81
CA VAL A 105 -20.22 -5.00 9.35
C VAL A 105 -19.98 -6.41 8.83
N ARG A 106 -20.78 -6.85 7.89
CA ARG A 106 -20.62 -8.12 7.16
C ARG A 106 -20.24 -7.82 5.71
N VAL A 107 -19.36 -8.65 5.14
CA VAL A 107 -18.86 -8.50 3.76
C VAL A 107 -19.25 -9.74 2.94
N PRO A 108 -20.45 -9.75 2.31
CA PRO A 108 -20.99 -10.93 1.63
C PRO A 108 -20.09 -11.48 0.52
N LEU A 109 -19.35 -10.62 -0.17
CA LEU A 109 -18.41 -11.02 -1.24
C LEU A 109 -17.16 -11.74 -0.72
N LEU A 110 -16.93 -11.76 0.61
CA LEU A 110 -15.85 -12.53 1.23
C LEU A 110 -16.35 -13.87 1.84
N ASP A 111 -17.59 -14.26 1.59
CA ASP A 111 -18.03 -15.62 1.87
C ASP A 111 -17.12 -16.62 1.16
N HIS A 112 -16.76 -17.71 1.87
CA HIS A 112 -15.78 -18.68 1.37
C HIS A 112 -16.21 -19.35 0.05
N ASN A 113 -17.51 -19.55 -0.19
CA ASN A 113 -18.01 -20.09 -1.45
C ASN A 113 -17.84 -19.09 -2.59
N VAL A 114 -18.12 -17.80 -2.33
CA VAL A 114 -17.95 -16.72 -3.31
C VAL A 114 -16.46 -16.55 -3.65
N VAL A 115 -15.58 -16.53 -2.66
CA VAL A 115 -14.13 -16.43 -2.87
C VAL A 115 -13.60 -17.66 -3.61
N SER A 116 -14.04 -18.86 -3.23
CA SER A 116 -13.65 -20.10 -3.92
C SER A 116 -14.08 -20.08 -5.39
N LEU A 117 -15.32 -19.69 -5.68
CA LEU A 117 -15.81 -19.52 -7.04
C LEU A 117 -14.95 -18.49 -7.79
N ALA A 118 -14.74 -17.32 -7.20
CA ALA A 118 -13.98 -16.24 -7.82
C ALA A 118 -12.52 -16.62 -8.14
N LEU A 119 -11.89 -17.42 -7.30
CA LEU A 119 -10.53 -17.92 -7.55
C LEU A 119 -10.49 -18.98 -8.67
N ASN A 120 -11.57 -19.72 -8.88
CA ASN A 120 -11.61 -20.81 -9.85
C ASN A 120 -12.12 -20.41 -11.25
N ILE A 121 -12.86 -19.32 -11.38
CA ILE A 121 -13.29 -18.82 -12.71
C ILE A 121 -12.11 -18.18 -13.46
N SER A 122 -12.16 -18.26 -14.80
CA SER A 122 -11.14 -17.66 -15.67
C SER A 122 -11.09 -16.14 -15.54
N GLU A 123 -9.90 -15.56 -15.69
CA GLU A 123 -9.65 -14.11 -15.66
C GLU A 123 -10.57 -13.32 -16.60
N LYS A 124 -10.89 -13.86 -17.79
CA LYS A 124 -11.79 -13.21 -18.77
C LYS A 124 -13.17 -12.86 -18.21
N PHE A 125 -13.64 -13.56 -17.18
CA PHE A 125 -14.90 -13.26 -16.49
C PHE A 125 -14.71 -12.21 -15.38
N LYS A 126 -13.50 -12.01 -14.89
CA LYS A 126 -13.16 -11.01 -13.85
C LYS A 126 -12.88 -9.65 -14.46
N ALA A 127 -12.12 -9.64 -15.57
CA ALA A 127 -11.78 -8.43 -16.32
C ALA A 127 -12.06 -8.67 -17.81
N HIS A 128 -12.88 -7.81 -18.40
CA HIS A 128 -13.17 -7.89 -19.82
C HIS A 128 -11.99 -7.35 -20.66
N PRO A 129 -11.74 -7.88 -21.86
CA PRO A 129 -10.64 -7.41 -22.72
C PRO A 129 -10.68 -5.91 -23.06
N ASN A 130 -11.85 -5.26 -22.97
CA ASN A 130 -11.99 -3.82 -23.13
C ASN A 130 -11.56 -2.99 -21.90
N GLY A 131 -11.02 -3.63 -20.86
CA GLY A 131 -10.58 -2.99 -19.62
C GLY A 131 -11.63 -2.88 -18.52
N THR A 132 -12.88 -3.35 -18.75
CA THR A 132 -13.91 -3.34 -17.71
C THR A 132 -13.56 -4.31 -16.59
N GLN A 133 -13.27 -3.79 -15.40
CA GLN A 133 -13.03 -4.59 -14.20
C GLN A 133 -14.35 -5.04 -13.55
N LYS A 134 -14.29 -6.14 -12.77
CA LYS A 134 -15.44 -6.75 -12.09
C LYS A 134 -16.55 -7.17 -13.08
N HIS A 135 -16.15 -7.67 -14.24
CA HIS A 135 -17.07 -7.87 -15.37
C HIS A 135 -18.28 -8.72 -14.99
N ILE A 136 -18.09 -9.99 -14.61
CA ILE A 136 -19.21 -10.88 -14.26
C ILE A 136 -20.08 -10.31 -13.11
N LEU A 137 -19.49 -9.65 -12.13
CA LEU A 137 -20.23 -9.04 -11.03
C LEU A 137 -21.11 -7.90 -11.50
N LYS A 138 -20.62 -7.10 -12.46
CA LYS A 138 -21.42 -6.04 -13.08
C LYS A 138 -22.54 -6.59 -13.94
N GLU A 139 -22.29 -7.64 -14.72
CA GLU A 139 -23.32 -8.28 -15.53
C GLU A 139 -24.48 -8.76 -14.64
N VAL A 140 -24.19 -9.51 -13.58
CA VAL A 140 -25.22 -9.94 -12.62
C VAL A 140 -25.93 -8.73 -11.98
N LEU A 141 -25.23 -7.67 -11.63
CA LEU A 141 -25.82 -6.49 -11.01
C LEU A 141 -26.81 -5.79 -11.96
N TYR A 142 -26.51 -5.74 -13.26
CA TYR A 142 -27.33 -5.05 -14.26
C TYR A 142 -28.65 -5.74 -14.56
N ASP A 143 -28.82 -7.02 -14.16
CA ASP A 143 -30.12 -7.69 -14.18
C ASP A 143 -31.09 -7.13 -13.13
N TYR A 144 -30.57 -6.49 -12.08
CA TYR A 144 -31.36 -5.97 -10.95
C TYR A 144 -31.43 -4.45 -10.92
N VAL A 145 -30.39 -3.77 -11.40
CA VAL A 145 -30.25 -2.31 -11.28
C VAL A 145 -29.78 -1.71 -12.60
N PRO A 146 -30.39 -0.60 -13.06
CA PRO A 146 -30.00 0.06 -14.30
C PRO A 146 -28.50 0.43 -14.31
N LYS A 147 -27.81 0.11 -15.40
CA LYS A 147 -26.37 0.29 -15.60
C LYS A 147 -25.90 1.73 -15.28
N GLN A 148 -26.69 2.72 -15.64
CA GLN A 148 -26.36 4.15 -15.46
C GLN A 148 -26.06 4.56 -14.02
N TYR A 149 -26.54 3.82 -13.02
CA TYR A 149 -26.28 4.11 -11.62
C TYR A 149 -24.92 3.62 -11.15
N PHE A 150 -24.31 2.65 -11.83
CA PHE A 150 -23.06 2.00 -11.41
C PHE A 150 -21.90 2.15 -12.40
N ASP A 151 -22.17 2.54 -13.65
CA ASP A 151 -21.14 2.74 -14.67
C ASP A 151 -20.52 4.14 -14.56
N ARG A 152 -19.75 4.32 -13.49
CA ARG A 152 -19.05 5.55 -13.16
C ARG A 152 -17.58 5.26 -12.84
N PRO A 153 -16.68 6.25 -12.98
CA PRO A 153 -15.30 6.13 -12.56
C PRO A 153 -15.20 5.72 -11.09
N LYS A 154 -14.21 4.84 -10.79
CA LYS A 154 -13.93 4.43 -9.42
C LYS A 154 -13.46 5.64 -8.61
N TRP A 155 -14.15 5.91 -7.49
CA TRP A 155 -13.73 6.88 -6.50
C TRP A 155 -13.14 6.15 -5.28
N GLY A 156 -11.89 6.47 -4.92
CA GLY A 156 -11.23 5.87 -3.75
C GLY A 156 -11.59 6.60 -2.45
N PHE A 157 -11.42 5.91 -1.32
CA PHE A 157 -11.55 6.48 0.03
C PHE A 157 -10.24 7.11 0.52
N SER A 158 -9.48 7.76 -0.38
CA SER A 158 -8.24 8.42 0.02
C SER A 158 -8.54 9.69 0.81
N ILE A 159 -7.92 9.83 1.98
CA ILE A 159 -7.87 11.07 2.73
C ILE A 159 -6.74 11.97 2.19
N PRO A 160 -6.84 13.28 2.30
CA PRO A 160 -5.80 14.20 1.83
C PRO A 160 -4.60 14.28 2.81
N LEU A 161 -4.06 13.11 3.20
CA LEU A 161 -3.01 12.97 4.21
C LEU A 161 -1.74 13.76 3.85
N GLN A 162 -1.39 13.78 2.56
CA GLN A 162 -0.28 14.59 2.05
C GLN A 162 -0.46 16.07 2.42
N ASN A 163 -1.64 16.63 2.13
CA ASN A 163 -1.95 18.02 2.41
C ASN A 163 -1.98 18.29 3.92
N TRP A 164 -2.58 17.40 4.67
CA TRP A 164 -2.63 17.52 6.13
C TRP A 164 -1.24 17.51 6.78
N LEU A 165 -0.33 16.64 6.34
CA LEU A 165 1.05 16.62 6.86
C LEU A 165 1.86 17.87 6.48
N GLN A 166 1.50 18.53 5.40
CA GLN A 166 2.12 19.80 5.03
C GLN A 166 1.55 21.00 5.80
N ASN A 167 0.33 20.89 6.34
CA ASN A 167 -0.41 21.98 6.99
C ASN A 167 -0.87 21.58 8.40
N GLU A 168 -2.11 21.10 8.56
CA GLU A 168 -2.79 20.94 9.84
C GLU A 168 -2.12 19.90 10.77
N LEU A 169 -1.51 18.86 10.21
CA LEU A 169 -0.82 17.81 10.94
C LEU A 169 0.71 17.95 10.94
N HIS A 170 1.25 19.07 10.47
CA HIS A 170 2.70 19.30 10.45
C HIS A 170 3.33 19.15 11.84
N TYR A 171 2.62 19.58 12.88
CA TYR A 171 3.06 19.43 14.27
C TYR A 171 3.42 18.00 14.68
N LEU A 172 2.86 16.97 13.99
CA LEU A 172 3.24 15.57 14.23
C LEU A 172 4.65 15.26 13.76
N ILE A 173 5.10 15.90 12.67
CA ILE A 173 6.48 15.79 12.18
C ILE A 173 7.41 16.38 13.24
N ASP A 174 7.12 17.57 13.73
CA ASP A 174 7.91 18.24 14.77
C ASP A 174 7.94 17.44 16.08
N LYS A 175 6.83 16.81 16.43
CA LYS A 175 6.72 16.04 17.67
C LYS A 175 7.43 14.69 17.60
N TYR A 176 7.24 13.93 16.53
CA TYR A 176 7.68 12.53 16.46
C TYR A 176 8.94 12.29 15.63
N LEU A 177 9.33 13.25 14.78
CA LEU A 177 10.50 13.12 13.90
C LEU A 177 11.58 14.18 14.20
N ASN A 178 11.53 14.86 15.36
CA ASN A 178 12.59 15.75 15.82
C ASN A 178 13.84 14.95 16.27
N THR A 179 14.96 15.64 16.37
CA THR A 179 16.24 15.01 16.71
C THR A 179 16.24 14.38 18.09
N ALA A 180 15.61 14.99 19.09
CA ALA A 180 15.56 14.47 20.45
C ALA A 180 14.81 13.13 20.49
N THR A 181 13.60 13.08 19.94
CA THR A 181 12.78 11.85 19.85
C THR A 181 13.49 10.74 19.10
N LEU A 182 14.10 11.05 17.94
CA LEU A 182 14.82 10.05 17.14
C LEU A 182 16.07 9.52 17.85
N THR A 183 16.72 10.35 18.66
CA THR A 183 17.89 9.95 19.45
C THR A 183 17.47 9.10 20.66
N GLU A 184 16.38 9.48 21.33
CA GLU A 184 15.82 8.73 22.48
C GLU A 184 15.42 7.30 22.08
N LEU A 185 14.77 7.12 20.94
CA LEU A 185 14.38 5.82 20.43
C LEU A 185 15.57 4.93 20.02
N ASP A 186 16.71 5.52 19.72
CA ASP A 186 17.99 4.88 19.41
C ASP A 186 18.00 3.79 18.30
N ILE A 187 16.93 3.66 17.53
CA ILE A 187 16.79 2.67 16.45
C ILE A 187 17.16 3.22 15.08
N TYR A 188 17.25 4.56 14.92
CA TYR A 188 17.37 5.22 13.63
C TYR A 188 18.76 5.76 13.33
N ASN A 189 19.09 5.79 12.05
CA ASN A 189 20.06 6.75 11.52
C ASN A 189 19.39 8.13 11.43
N VAL A 190 19.55 8.94 12.48
CA VAL A 190 18.89 10.25 12.63
C VAL A 190 19.12 11.15 11.42
N THR A 191 20.34 11.19 10.89
CA THR A 191 20.66 11.99 9.70
C THR A 191 19.82 11.61 8.50
N LYS A 192 19.61 10.31 8.26
CA LYS A 192 18.80 9.83 7.13
C LYS A 192 17.32 10.17 7.28
N ILE A 193 16.78 10.05 8.49
CA ILE A 193 15.39 10.45 8.75
C ILE A 193 15.23 11.98 8.55
N LYS A 194 16.13 12.79 9.09
CA LYS A 194 16.09 14.26 8.90
C LYS A 194 16.21 14.66 7.44
N MET A 195 17.02 13.97 6.66
CA MET A 195 17.08 14.19 5.20
C MET A 195 15.76 13.83 4.51
N LEU A 196 15.08 12.76 4.92
CA LEU A 196 13.78 12.37 4.38
C LEU A 196 12.72 13.43 4.69
N VAL A 197 12.65 13.89 5.95
CA VAL A 197 11.75 14.97 6.36
C VAL A 197 12.00 16.24 5.54
N LYS A 198 13.25 16.70 5.44
CA LYS A 198 13.62 17.87 4.66
C LYS A 198 13.23 17.77 3.19
N ARG A 199 13.37 16.60 2.57
CA ARG A 199 12.92 16.37 1.19
C ARG A 199 11.41 16.53 1.05
N PHE A 200 10.65 16.00 2.00
CA PHE A 200 9.18 16.15 2.04
C PHE A 200 8.78 17.63 2.18
N GLU A 201 9.38 18.37 3.12
CA GLU A 201 9.16 19.79 3.34
C GLU A 201 9.54 20.65 2.11
N ASN A 202 10.57 20.24 1.36
CA ASN A 202 10.99 20.87 0.12
C ASN A 202 10.12 20.50 -1.11
N GLY A 203 8.98 19.85 -0.91
CA GLY A 203 8.01 19.58 -1.96
C GLY A 203 8.07 18.20 -2.61
N GLU A 204 8.89 17.26 -2.11
CA GLU A 204 8.83 15.86 -2.53
C GLU A 204 7.65 15.14 -1.84
N THR A 205 6.44 15.59 -2.19
CA THR A 205 5.21 15.26 -1.47
C THR A 205 4.84 13.78 -1.52
N ILE A 206 5.33 13.03 -2.51
CA ILE A 206 5.15 11.58 -2.63
C ILE A 206 5.68 10.79 -1.41
N LEU A 207 6.55 11.42 -0.60
CA LEU A 207 7.09 10.82 0.62
C LEU A 207 6.09 10.78 1.80
N TYR A 208 4.90 11.34 1.64
CA TYR A 208 3.92 11.48 2.73
C TYR A 208 3.61 10.18 3.47
N ASN A 209 3.47 9.05 2.77
CA ASN A 209 3.23 7.75 3.42
C ASN A 209 4.43 7.27 4.24
N LYS A 210 5.66 7.54 3.78
CA LYS A 210 6.88 7.24 4.55
C LYS A 210 6.96 8.07 5.82
N ILE A 211 6.68 9.36 5.73
CA ILE A 211 6.62 10.27 6.88
C ILE A 211 5.55 9.80 7.85
N TRP A 212 4.35 9.48 7.35
CA TRP A 212 3.26 8.98 8.19
C TRP A 212 3.61 7.67 8.90
N SER A 213 4.21 6.72 8.20
CA SER A 213 4.64 5.44 8.79
C SER A 213 5.65 5.64 9.93
N LEU A 214 6.60 6.56 9.78
CA LEU A 214 7.55 6.89 10.84
C LEU A 214 6.88 7.56 12.04
N ILE A 215 5.96 8.49 11.80
CA ILE A 215 5.19 9.14 12.87
C ILE A 215 4.40 8.09 13.68
N MET A 216 3.69 7.19 13.00
CA MET A 216 2.89 6.16 13.65
C MET A 216 3.74 5.16 14.42
N LEU A 217 4.87 4.73 13.86
CA LEU A 217 5.82 3.85 14.55
C LEU A 217 6.38 4.53 15.81
N ASN A 218 6.86 5.77 15.69
CA ASN A 218 7.44 6.49 16.83
C ASN A 218 6.40 6.76 17.92
N ARG A 219 5.17 7.12 17.52
CA ARG A 219 4.06 7.25 18.47
C ARG A 219 3.81 5.96 19.24
N TYR A 220 3.79 4.83 18.55
CA TYR A 220 3.61 3.51 19.18
C TYR A 220 4.74 3.19 20.16
N LEU A 221 5.99 3.38 19.74
CA LEU A 221 7.18 3.07 20.56
C LEU A 221 7.30 3.96 21.80
N LEU A 222 6.81 5.20 21.76
CA LEU A 222 6.85 6.11 22.90
C LEU A 222 5.69 5.89 23.88
N GLN A 223 4.66 5.13 23.52
CA GLN A 223 3.51 4.81 24.36
C GLN A 223 3.62 3.47 25.07
N ASN A 224 4.57 2.62 24.65
CA ASN A 224 4.83 1.29 25.21
C ASN A 224 6.27 1.15 25.69
#